data_3d5e3d4a7044dac18404b272dcdcd6f4
#
_entry.id   3d5e3d4a7044dac18404b272dcdcd6f4
#
_cell.length_a   1.000
_cell.length_b   1.000
_cell.length_c   1.000
_cell.angle_alpha   90.00
_cell.angle_beta   90.00
_cell.angle_gamma   90.00
#
_symmetry.space_group_name_H-M   'P 1'
#
loop_
_entity.id
_entity.type
_entity.pdbx_description
1 polymer ?
#
loop_
_entity_poly.entity_id
_entity_poly.type
_entity_poly.pdbx_seq_one_letter_code
_entity_poly.pdbx_strand_id
1 'polypeptide(L)'
;RAINARIEPGAIIRDQVEIGDNAVIMMGAVINIGAEIGAGTMIDMGAILGGRAIVGKNSHVGAGAVLAGVIEPASAEPVRVGDNVLIGANAVVIEGVQIGSGSVVAAGAIVTQDVPENVVVAGVPARIIKEIDAQTQQKTALEDALRTL
;
A
#
# COMPACT_ATOMS: atom_id res chain seq x y z
N ARG A 1 13.18 -20.20 -3.33
CA ARG A 1 13.73 -18.93 -3.77
C ARG A 1 13.99 -18.01 -2.58
N ALA A 2 15.18 -17.42 -2.52
CA ALA A 2 15.52 -16.49 -1.46
C ALA A 2 14.79 -15.16 -1.69
N ILE A 3 14.23 -14.61 -0.61
CA ILE A 3 13.58 -13.30 -0.62
C ILE A 3 14.60 -12.26 -0.17
N ASN A 4 14.89 -11.27 -1.01
CA ASN A 4 15.80 -10.17 -0.69
C ASN A 4 15.04 -9.00 -0.09
N ALA A 5 14.39 -9.22 1.05
CA ALA A 5 13.57 -8.23 1.73
C ALA A 5 13.78 -8.34 3.23
N ARG A 6 13.52 -7.24 3.94
CA ARG A 6 13.53 -7.24 5.40
C ARG A 6 12.13 -7.60 5.89
N ILE A 7 11.99 -8.75 6.54
CA ILE A 7 10.72 -9.21 7.10
C ILE A 7 10.88 -9.28 8.60
N GLU A 8 10.17 -8.42 9.32
CA GLU A 8 10.25 -8.36 10.77
C GLU A 8 9.49 -9.52 11.42
N PRO A 9 9.94 -9.99 12.58
CA PRO A 9 9.18 -11.00 13.33
C PRO A 9 7.75 -10.54 13.61
N GLY A 10 6.80 -11.46 13.55
CA GLY A 10 5.40 -11.17 13.79
C GLY A 10 4.60 -10.82 12.54
N ALA A 11 5.27 -10.68 11.39
CA ALA A 11 4.56 -10.57 10.12
C ALA A 11 4.03 -11.94 9.71
N ILE A 12 2.82 -11.97 9.14
CA ILE A 12 2.21 -13.20 8.62
C ILE A 12 2.08 -13.06 7.12
N ILE A 13 2.74 -13.96 6.39
CA ILE A 13 2.77 -13.94 4.93
C ILE A 13 2.28 -15.30 4.45
N ARG A 14 1.17 -15.28 3.72
CA ARG A 14 0.57 -16.52 3.23
C ARG A 14 1.18 -16.96 1.90
N ASP A 15 0.65 -18.05 1.36
CA ASP A 15 1.18 -18.67 0.15
C ASP A 15 1.02 -17.77 -1.07
N GLN A 16 1.89 -17.97 -2.06
CA GLN A 16 1.84 -17.30 -3.37
C GLN A 16 1.98 -15.78 -3.28
N VAL A 17 2.54 -15.26 -2.18
CA VAL A 17 2.86 -13.84 -2.07
C VAL A 17 4.21 -13.59 -2.73
N GLU A 18 4.28 -12.55 -3.56
CA GLU A 18 5.52 -12.11 -4.19
C GLU A 18 6.00 -10.83 -3.52
N ILE A 19 7.28 -10.80 -3.14
CA ILE A 19 7.88 -9.67 -2.44
C ILE A 19 9.13 -9.27 -3.21
N GLY A 20 9.14 -8.02 -3.69
CA GLY A 20 10.26 -7.48 -4.45
C GLY A 20 11.47 -7.17 -3.59
N ASP A 21 12.60 -6.93 -4.25
CA ASP A 21 13.86 -6.64 -3.59
C ASP A 21 13.77 -5.38 -2.74
N ASN A 22 14.43 -5.40 -1.59
CA ASN A 22 14.51 -4.27 -0.67
C ASN A 22 13.16 -3.82 -0.11
N ALA A 23 12.13 -4.64 -0.21
CA ALA A 23 10.88 -4.38 0.48
C ALA A 23 11.08 -4.55 1.99
N VAL A 24 10.21 -3.89 2.76
CA VAL A 24 10.21 -3.96 4.23
C VAL A 24 8.82 -4.34 4.68
N ILE A 25 8.71 -5.47 5.37
CA ILE A 25 7.44 -5.93 5.95
C ILE A 25 7.59 -5.84 7.47
N MET A 26 6.81 -4.98 8.09
CA MET A 26 6.92 -4.71 9.52
C MET A 26 6.14 -5.72 10.35
N MET A 27 6.45 -5.73 11.66
CA MET A 27 5.78 -6.62 12.60
C MET A 27 4.27 -6.40 12.59
N GLY A 28 3.52 -7.49 12.70
CA GLY A 28 2.06 -7.45 12.74
C GLY A 28 1.37 -7.26 11.39
N ALA A 29 2.10 -7.04 10.32
CA ALA A 29 1.50 -7.01 8.99
C ALA A 29 0.94 -8.39 8.63
N VAL A 30 -0.22 -8.42 7.98
CA VAL A 30 -0.86 -9.66 7.55
C VAL A 30 -1.08 -9.57 6.04
N ILE A 31 -0.44 -10.47 5.30
CA ILE A 31 -0.45 -10.45 3.84
C ILE A 31 -1.08 -11.74 3.35
N ASN A 32 -2.25 -11.61 2.74
CA ASN A 32 -3.05 -12.74 2.32
C ASN A 32 -2.54 -13.32 0.99
N ILE A 33 -3.09 -14.47 0.66
CA ILE A 33 -2.68 -15.29 -0.48
C ILE A 33 -2.66 -14.48 -1.78
N GLY A 34 -1.61 -14.67 -2.56
CA GLY A 34 -1.52 -14.10 -3.91
C GLY A 34 -1.23 -12.62 -3.98
N ALA A 35 -1.00 -11.94 -2.87
CA ALA A 35 -0.64 -10.52 -2.90
C ALA A 35 0.74 -10.33 -3.53
N GLU A 36 0.96 -9.14 -4.12
CA GLU A 36 2.23 -8.77 -4.75
C GLU A 36 2.70 -7.45 -4.17
N ILE A 37 3.96 -7.41 -3.76
CA ILE A 37 4.57 -6.22 -3.16
C ILE A 37 5.81 -5.87 -3.97
N GLY A 38 5.83 -4.67 -4.54
CA GLY A 38 6.90 -4.21 -5.40
C GLY A 38 8.20 -3.91 -4.65
N ALA A 39 9.28 -3.80 -5.41
CA ALA A 39 10.61 -3.51 -4.87
C ALA A 39 10.59 -2.19 -4.09
N GLY A 40 11.30 -2.14 -2.97
CA GLY A 40 11.46 -0.93 -2.16
C GLY A 40 10.21 -0.48 -1.40
N THR A 41 9.14 -1.25 -1.43
CA THR A 41 7.88 -0.90 -0.78
C THR A 41 7.89 -1.32 0.68
N MET A 42 7.31 -0.48 1.54
CA MET A 42 7.12 -0.79 2.96
C MET A 42 5.66 -1.12 3.23
N ILE A 43 5.43 -2.25 3.89
CA ILE A 43 4.14 -2.60 4.49
C ILE A 43 4.32 -2.43 6.00
N ASP A 44 3.70 -1.40 6.56
CA ASP A 44 3.96 -0.96 7.92
C ASP A 44 3.24 -1.83 8.96
N MET A 45 3.47 -1.52 10.23
CA MET A 45 2.97 -2.32 11.35
C MET A 45 1.46 -2.50 11.31
N GLY A 46 1.02 -3.75 11.41
CA GLY A 46 -0.40 -4.07 11.49
C GLY A 46 -1.21 -3.81 10.23
N ALA A 47 -0.58 -3.47 9.11
CA ALA A 47 -1.30 -3.32 7.85
C ALA A 47 -1.82 -4.67 7.37
N ILE A 48 -2.96 -4.63 6.69
CA ILE A 48 -3.63 -5.84 6.20
C ILE A 48 -3.77 -5.74 4.69
N LEU A 49 -3.14 -6.66 3.98
CA LEU A 49 -3.32 -6.83 2.54
C LEU A 49 -4.22 -8.02 2.30
N GLY A 50 -5.40 -7.75 1.77
CA GLY A 50 -6.35 -8.78 1.40
C GLY A 50 -5.85 -9.61 0.21
N GLY A 51 -6.54 -10.71 -0.07
CA GLY A 51 -6.13 -11.62 -1.14
C GLY A 51 -5.93 -10.92 -2.47
N ARG A 52 -4.83 -11.24 -3.14
CA ARG A 52 -4.44 -10.73 -4.45
C ARG A 52 -4.14 -9.23 -4.53
N ALA A 53 -4.13 -8.50 -3.40
CA ALA A 53 -3.80 -7.08 -3.42
C ALA A 53 -2.42 -6.85 -4.04
N ILE A 54 -2.30 -5.82 -4.88
CA ILE A 54 -1.06 -5.50 -5.60
C ILE A 54 -0.59 -4.13 -5.16
N VAL A 55 0.65 -4.04 -4.70
CA VAL A 55 1.30 -2.78 -4.36
C VAL A 55 2.53 -2.62 -5.23
N GLY A 56 2.65 -1.49 -5.90
CA GLY A 56 3.76 -1.19 -6.77
C GLY A 56 5.07 -0.95 -6.03
N LYS A 57 6.02 -0.33 -6.72
CA LYS A 57 7.38 -0.08 -6.21
C LYS A 57 7.43 1.19 -5.38
N ASN A 58 8.31 1.20 -4.39
CA ASN A 58 8.64 2.40 -3.60
C ASN A 58 7.41 3.06 -2.98
N SER A 59 6.42 2.27 -2.64
CA SER A 59 5.20 2.72 -1.99
C SER A 59 5.26 2.45 -0.50
N HIS A 60 4.38 3.09 0.27
CA HIS A 60 4.29 2.88 1.71
C HIS A 60 2.83 2.67 2.08
N VAL A 61 2.53 1.47 2.55
CA VAL A 61 1.21 1.16 3.13
C VAL A 61 1.32 1.36 4.63
N GLY A 62 0.68 2.42 5.12
CA GLY A 62 0.83 2.88 6.50
C GLY A 62 0.30 1.91 7.54
N ALA A 63 0.71 2.16 8.80
CA ALA A 63 0.35 1.29 9.91
C ALA A 63 -1.17 1.16 10.03
N GLY A 64 -1.65 -0.06 10.18
CA GLY A 64 -3.06 -0.34 10.36
C GLY A 64 -3.93 -0.12 9.12
N ALA A 65 -3.36 0.23 7.97
CA ALA A 65 -4.12 0.39 6.75
C ALA A 65 -4.64 -0.96 6.25
N VAL A 66 -5.76 -0.94 5.54
CA VAL A 66 -6.37 -2.16 5.00
C VAL A 66 -6.58 -2.01 3.50
N LEU A 67 -6.01 -2.92 2.73
CA LEU A 67 -6.33 -3.10 1.32
C LEU A 67 -7.25 -4.32 1.23
N ALA A 68 -8.50 -4.09 0.84
CA ALA A 68 -9.51 -5.15 0.83
C ALA A 68 -9.15 -6.26 -0.17
N GLY A 69 -9.51 -7.49 0.16
CA GLY A 69 -9.19 -8.63 -0.67
C GLY A 69 -10.24 -8.91 -1.71
N VAL A 70 -9.81 -9.42 -2.87
CA VAL A 70 -10.70 -9.95 -3.91
C VAL A 70 -10.12 -11.27 -4.38
N ILE A 71 -10.73 -12.37 -3.96
CA ILE A 71 -10.26 -13.71 -4.35
C ILE A 71 -11.17 -14.30 -5.41
N GLU A 72 -12.47 -14.13 -5.30
CA GLU A 72 -13.46 -14.67 -6.20
C GLU A 72 -14.43 -13.61 -6.70
N PRO A 73 -14.84 -13.68 -7.96
CA PRO A 73 -14.32 -14.57 -8.99
C PRO A 73 -12.89 -14.18 -9.41
N ALA A 74 -12.14 -15.13 -9.97
CA ALA A 74 -10.77 -14.87 -10.40
C ALA A 74 -10.65 -13.73 -11.43
N SER A 75 -11.72 -13.45 -12.14
CA SER A 75 -11.77 -12.34 -13.12
C SER A 75 -11.99 -10.97 -12.47
N ALA A 76 -12.36 -10.91 -11.18
CA ALA A 76 -12.55 -9.63 -10.51
C ALA A 76 -11.20 -8.92 -10.34
N GLU A 77 -11.22 -7.58 -10.48
CA GLU A 77 -10.01 -6.78 -10.32
C GLU A 77 -9.61 -6.70 -8.84
N PRO A 78 -8.37 -7.04 -8.51
CA PRO A 78 -7.87 -6.83 -7.15
C PRO A 78 -7.65 -5.34 -6.88
N VAL A 79 -7.51 -5.00 -5.60
CA VAL A 79 -6.99 -3.67 -5.25
C VAL A 79 -5.58 -3.55 -5.83
N ARG A 80 -5.32 -2.43 -6.50
CA ARG A 80 -4.01 -2.16 -7.08
C ARG A 80 -3.56 -0.77 -6.66
N VAL A 81 -2.43 -0.72 -5.99
CA VAL A 81 -1.74 0.51 -5.59
C VAL A 81 -0.55 0.68 -6.52
N GLY A 82 -0.42 1.85 -7.13
CA GLY A 82 0.65 2.12 -8.07
C GLY A 82 2.03 2.28 -7.41
N ASP A 83 2.95 2.87 -8.16
CA ASP A 83 4.30 3.14 -7.67
C ASP A 83 4.34 4.49 -6.93
N ASN A 84 5.25 4.61 -5.95
CA ASN A 84 5.47 5.87 -5.24
C ASN A 84 4.19 6.42 -4.58
N VAL A 85 3.37 5.54 -4.03
CA VAL A 85 2.12 5.89 -3.37
C VAL A 85 2.30 5.85 -1.86
N LEU A 86 1.71 6.80 -1.15
CA LEU A 86 1.64 6.78 0.30
C LEU A 86 0.18 6.52 0.71
N ILE A 87 -0.05 5.42 1.39
CA ILE A 87 -1.33 5.11 2.04
C ILE A 87 -1.17 5.43 3.52
N GLY A 88 -1.88 6.44 4.01
CA GLY A 88 -1.78 6.88 5.39
C GLY A 88 -2.27 5.84 6.40
N ALA A 89 -1.86 6.00 7.65
CA ALA A 89 -2.23 5.09 8.72
C ALA A 89 -3.75 4.94 8.83
N ASN A 90 -4.20 3.73 9.06
CA ASN A 90 -5.62 3.38 9.27
C ASN A 90 -6.54 3.73 8.08
N ALA A 91 -6.00 4.03 6.91
CA ALA A 91 -6.81 4.18 5.72
C ALA A 91 -7.35 2.82 5.28
N VAL A 92 -8.50 2.83 4.63
CA VAL A 92 -9.11 1.62 4.07
C VAL A 92 -9.35 1.82 2.59
N VAL A 93 -8.90 0.87 1.79
CA VAL A 93 -9.14 0.85 0.34
C VAL A 93 -10.07 -0.34 0.06
N ILE A 94 -11.27 -0.06 -0.46
CA ILE A 94 -12.26 -1.13 -0.66
C ILE A 94 -11.95 -1.96 -1.92
N GLU A 95 -12.65 -3.07 -2.07
CA GLU A 95 -12.42 -4.06 -3.12
C GLU A 95 -12.33 -3.42 -4.50
N GLY A 96 -11.33 -3.82 -5.27
CA GLY A 96 -11.19 -3.45 -6.68
C GLY A 96 -10.74 -2.04 -6.97
N VAL A 97 -10.52 -1.20 -5.97
CA VAL A 97 -10.08 0.18 -6.18
C VAL A 97 -8.66 0.21 -6.73
N GLN A 98 -8.45 1.09 -7.70
CA GLN A 98 -7.16 1.32 -8.34
C GLN A 98 -6.62 2.69 -7.90
N ILE A 99 -5.43 2.70 -7.30
CA ILE A 99 -4.81 3.95 -6.83
C ILE A 99 -3.62 4.28 -7.73
N GLY A 100 -3.70 5.43 -8.38
CA GLY A 100 -2.70 5.87 -9.35
C GLY A 100 -1.36 6.19 -8.72
N SER A 101 -0.29 5.99 -9.47
CA SER A 101 1.09 6.23 -9.03
C SER A 101 1.27 7.68 -8.55
N GLY A 102 2.12 7.86 -7.54
CA GLY A 102 2.45 9.18 -7.01
C GLY A 102 1.40 9.79 -6.11
N SER A 103 0.27 9.12 -5.87
CA SER A 103 -0.82 9.67 -5.07
C SER A 103 -0.63 9.42 -3.58
N VAL A 104 -1.31 10.23 -2.78
CA VAL A 104 -1.32 10.14 -1.32
C VAL A 104 -2.76 9.93 -0.86
N VAL A 105 -2.97 8.91 -0.06
CA VAL A 105 -4.22 8.69 0.67
C VAL A 105 -3.98 9.12 2.11
N ALA A 106 -4.73 10.11 2.57
CA ALA A 106 -4.56 10.63 3.92
C ALA A 106 -4.93 9.59 4.98
N ALA A 107 -4.35 9.73 6.15
CA ALA A 107 -4.65 8.85 7.28
C ALA A 107 -6.16 8.81 7.56
N GLY A 108 -6.67 7.62 7.86
CA GLY A 108 -8.07 7.43 8.21
C GLY A 108 -9.06 7.54 7.07
N ALA A 109 -8.61 7.78 5.84
CA ALA A 109 -9.50 7.87 4.70
C ALA A 109 -10.12 6.53 4.35
N ILE A 110 -11.34 6.56 3.82
CA ILE A 110 -12.01 5.37 3.26
C ILE A 110 -12.14 5.60 1.76
N VAL A 111 -11.35 4.89 0.98
CA VAL A 111 -11.27 5.07 -0.47
C VAL A 111 -12.28 4.13 -1.13
N THR A 112 -13.30 4.70 -1.74
CA THR A 112 -14.41 3.96 -2.36
C THR A 112 -14.40 4.05 -3.88
N GLN A 113 -13.57 4.88 -4.47
CA GLN A 113 -13.46 5.10 -5.92
C GLN A 113 -12.00 5.14 -6.34
N ASP A 114 -11.75 4.83 -7.60
CA ASP A 114 -10.40 4.90 -8.15
C ASP A 114 -9.80 6.30 -7.94
N VAL A 115 -8.50 6.32 -7.69
CA VAL A 115 -7.75 7.55 -7.42
C VAL A 115 -6.80 7.81 -8.59
N PRO A 116 -6.88 8.98 -9.22
CA PRO A 116 -5.95 9.33 -10.30
C PRO A 116 -4.50 9.41 -9.80
N GLU A 117 -3.56 9.52 -10.73
CA GLU A 117 -2.16 9.73 -10.39
C GLU A 117 -1.93 11.13 -9.82
N ASN A 118 -0.96 11.24 -8.92
CA ASN A 118 -0.41 12.51 -8.43
C ASN A 118 -1.44 13.43 -7.77
N VAL A 119 -2.34 12.85 -6.98
CA VAL A 119 -3.32 13.61 -6.20
C VAL A 119 -3.27 13.20 -4.73
N VAL A 120 -3.82 14.05 -3.88
CA VAL A 120 -4.07 13.74 -2.47
C VAL A 120 -5.57 13.53 -2.29
N VAL A 121 -5.96 12.40 -1.73
CA VAL A 121 -7.34 12.14 -1.33
C VAL A 121 -7.44 12.03 0.18
N ALA A 122 -8.57 12.46 0.73
CA ALA A 122 -8.80 12.44 2.18
C ALA A 122 -10.30 12.32 2.48
N GLY A 123 -10.61 11.83 3.66
CA GLY A 123 -11.96 11.82 4.21
C GLY A 123 -12.69 10.50 4.06
N VAL A 124 -13.96 10.51 4.49
CA VAL A 124 -14.87 9.36 4.48
C VAL A 124 -16.19 9.82 3.87
N PRO A 125 -16.50 9.48 2.62
CA PRO A 125 -15.61 8.82 1.65
C PRO A 125 -14.50 9.75 1.19
N ALA A 126 -13.38 9.18 0.76
CA ALA A 126 -12.23 9.97 0.32
C ALA A 126 -12.56 10.77 -0.94
N ARG A 127 -12.06 12.00 -0.96
CA ARG A 127 -12.20 12.93 -2.10
C ARG A 127 -10.86 13.56 -2.42
N ILE A 128 -10.66 13.93 -3.66
CA ILE A 128 -9.45 14.67 -4.07
C ILE A 128 -9.49 16.03 -3.40
N ILE A 129 -8.43 16.35 -2.64
CA ILE A 129 -8.30 17.63 -1.96
C ILE A 129 -7.29 18.54 -2.63
N LYS A 130 -6.32 17.99 -3.34
CA LYS A 130 -5.34 18.79 -4.10
C LYS A 130 -4.52 17.88 -5.02
N GLU A 131 -3.77 18.51 -5.91
CA GLU A 131 -2.72 17.85 -6.68
C GLU A 131 -1.43 17.80 -5.86
N ILE A 132 -0.55 16.86 -6.20
CA ILE A 132 0.74 16.73 -5.53
C ILE A 132 1.61 17.93 -5.90
N ASP A 133 2.12 18.62 -4.88
CA ASP A 133 3.04 19.74 -5.02
C ASP A 133 4.43 19.37 -4.46
N ALA A 134 5.37 20.32 -4.61
CA ALA A 134 6.74 20.10 -4.14
C ALA A 134 6.81 19.83 -2.64
N GLN A 135 5.97 20.45 -1.84
CA GLN A 135 5.96 20.24 -0.38
C GLN A 135 5.50 18.83 -0.04
N THR A 136 4.46 18.33 -0.70
CA THR A 136 3.97 16.98 -0.50
C THR A 136 5.04 15.96 -0.91
N GLN A 137 5.71 16.20 -2.03
CA GLN A 137 6.80 15.34 -2.48
C GLN A 137 7.96 15.29 -1.48
N GLN A 138 8.31 16.40 -0.87
CA GLN A 138 9.36 16.44 0.15
C GLN A 138 8.98 15.62 1.38
N LYS A 139 7.73 15.71 1.81
CA LYS A 139 7.24 14.91 2.96
C LYS A 139 7.35 13.42 2.68
N THR A 140 6.99 12.97 1.48
CA THR A 140 7.11 11.55 1.13
C THR A 140 8.57 11.11 1.01
N ALA A 141 9.47 11.98 0.55
CA ALA A 141 10.90 11.69 0.48
C ALA A 141 11.52 11.50 1.87
N LEU A 142 11.07 12.26 2.87
CA LEU A 142 11.51 12.06 4.26
C LEU A 142 11.11 10.68 4.78
N GLU A 143 9.93 10.19 4.41
CA GLU A 143 9.51 8.83 4.73
C GLU A 143 10.48 7.79 4.17
N ASP A 144 10.96 7.98 2.94
CA ASP A 144 11.94 7.08 2.34
C ASP A 144 13.23 7.00 3.15
N ALA A 145 13.69 8.12 3.70
CA ALA A 145 14.88 8.14 4.55
C ALA A 145 14.70 7.27 5.80
N LEU A 146 13.50 7.23 6.38
CA LEU A 146 13.22 6.43 7.56
C LEU A 146 13.27 4.92 7.28
N ARG A 147 13.06 4.49 6.07
CA ARG A 147 13.06 3.07 5.70
C ARG A 147 14.45 2.43 5.81
N THR A 148 15.49 3.22 5.78
CA THR A 148 16.88 2.72 5.84
C THR A 148 17.41 2.61 7.26
N LEU A 149 16.66 3.06 8.23
CA LEU A 149 17.02 2.91 9.63
C LEU A 149 16.73 1.46 10.11
#